data_5e7064a84c12d7e2b64dc124ab870baf
#
_entry.id   5e7064a84c12d7e2b64dc124ab870baf
#
_cell.length_a   1.000
_cell.length_b   1.000
_cell.length_c   1.000
_cell.angle_alpha   90.00
_cell.angle_beta   90.00
_cell.angle_gamma   90.00
#
_symmetry.space_group_name_H-M   'P 1'
#
loop_
_entity.id
_entity.type
_entity.pdbx_description
1 polymer ?
#
loop_
_entity_poly.entity_id
_entity_poly.type
_entity_poly.pdbx_seq_one_letter_code
_entity_poly.pdbx_strand_id
1 'polypeptide(L)'
;MLRKIAAAALAGPLAARPAQHVHQAVAKERAGSGGVYQPKALTAREFSSLEMLCELIVPGAAKGQAAAFIDLLSSQNRELAAIYTGGLAWLDDTMEHRAKATFLAARPADRAALLDQIAYRRNSTRDLAAGIRFFEWARRMTVDAYYTSAAGVEELGYLGNKGMTEFKVPQTAIDYALTRSDLR
;
A
#
# COMPACT_ATOMS: atom_id res chain seq x y z
N MET A 1 -12.50 -32.78 9.86
CA MET A 1 -12.38 -31.34 9.52
C MET A 1 -11.48 -31.05 8.31
N LEU A 2 -11.11 -32.02 7.48
CA LEU A 2 -10.21 -31.83 6.31
C LEU A 2 -10.92 -31.68 4.94
N ARG A 3 -12.24 -31.67 4.90
CA ARG A 3 -12.99 -31.65 3.61
C ARG A 3 -13.30 -30.26 3.04
N LYS A 4 -13.00 -29.16 3.75
CA LYS A 4 -13.30 -27.80 3.29
C LYS A 4 -12.12 -27.07 2.63
N ILE A 5 -10.91 -27.63 2.66
CA ILE A 5 -9.71 -27.00 2.06
C ILE A 5 -9.53 -27.41 0.58
N ALA A 6 -10.09 -28.54 0.17
CA ALA A 6 -9.94 -29.04 -1.21
C ALA A 6 -10.80 -28.33 -2.26
N ALA A 7 -11.83 -27.56 -1.87
CA ALA A 7 -12.71 -26.89 -2.81
C ALA A 7 -12.18 -25.53 -3.33
N ALA A 8 -11.16 -24.96 -2.68
CA ALA A 8 -10.55 -23.69 -3.09
C ALA A 8 -9.49 -23.86 -4.19
N ALA A 9 -9.00 -25.07 -4.44
CA ALA A 9 -7.91 -25.33 -5.40
C ALA A 9 -8.38 -25.55 -6.84
N LEU A 10 -9.69 -25.60 -7.10
CA LEU A 10 -10.28 -25.84 -8.44
C LEU A 10 -10.97 -24.61 -9.04
N ALA A 11 -10.96 -23.48 -8.36
CA ALA A 11 -11.40 -22.22 -8.97
C ALA A 11 -10.26 -21.71 -9.86
N GLY A 12 -10.38 -21.93 -11.17
CA GLY A 12 -9.46 -21.45 -12.21
C GLY A 12 -8.99 -20.00 -12.02
N PRO A 13 -8.74 -19.16 -13.01
CA PRO A 13 -8.04 -17.87 -12.91
C PRO A 13 -8.55 -16.87 -11.86
N LEU A 14 -9.57 -17.25 -11.07
CA LEU A 14 -10.06 -16.51 -9.90
C LEU A 14 -9.17 -16.59 -8.64
N ALA A 15 -8.22 -17.54 -8.60
CA ALA A 15 -7.32 -17.68 -7.44
C ALA A 15 -6.24 -16.57 -7.32
N ALA A 16 -6.17 -15.66 -8.29
CA ALA A 16 -5.17 -14.59 -8.35
C ALA A 16 -5.72 -13.20 -7.93
N ARG A 17 -6.76 -13.12 -7.06
CA ARG A 17 -7.38 -11.82 -6.71
C ARG A 17 -7.57 -11.56 -5.21
N PRO A 18 -6.58 -11.79 -4.33
CA PRO A 18 -6.75 -11.48 -2.91
C PRO A 18 -7.04 -9.98 -2.68
N ALA A 19 -6.38 -9.08 -3.41
CA ALA A 19 -6.58 -7.65 -3.31
C ALA A 19 -8.01 -7.20 -3.67
N GLN A 20 -8.64 -7.79 -4.70
CA GLN A 20 -10.02 -7.44 -5.09
C GLN A 20 -11.05 -7.79 -4.01
N HIS A 21 -10.84 -8.88 -3.27
CA HIS A 21 -11.73 -9.23 -2.15
C HIS A 21 -11.63 -8.20 -1.03
N VAL A 22 -10.43 -7.66 -0.77
CA VAL A 22 -10.24 -6.60 0.22
C VAL A 22 -10.92 -5.31 -0.23
N HIS A 23 -10.77 -4.90 -1.49
CA HIS A 23 -11.47 -3.73 -2.03
C HIS A 23 -13.00 -3.86 -1.94
N GLN A 24 -13.54 -5.04 -2.26
CA GLN A 24 -14.98 -5.32 -2.13
C GLN A 24 -15.42 -5.26 -0.66
N ALA A 25 -14.62 -5.78 0.26
CA ALA A 25 -14.90 -5.71 1.69
C ALA A 25 -14.86 -4.27 2.20
N VAL A 26 -13.88 -3.45 1.81
CA VAL A 26 -13.83 -2.02 2.11
C VAL A 26 -15.08 -1.29 1.58
N ALA A 27 -15.48 -1.56 0.34
CA ALA A 27 -16.68 -0.97 -0.25
C ALA A 27 -17.95 -1.34 0.52
N LYS A 28 -18.06 -2.60 0.95
CA LYS A 28 -19.18 -3.09 1.78
C LYS A 28 -19.23 -2.40 3.14
N GLU A 29 -18.08 -2.28 3.83
CA GLU A 29 -17.99 -1.58 5.12
C GLU A 29 -18.41 -0.12 5.01
N ARG A 30 -17.94 0.57 3.97
CA ARG A 30 -18.34 1.96 3.69
C ARG A 30 -19.85 2.08 3.46
N ALA A 31 -20.42 1.21 2.65
CA ALA A 31 -21.86 1.23 2.37
C ALA A 31 -22.68 1.03 3.67
N GLY A 32 -22.22 0.14 4.56
CA GLY A 32 -22.84 -0.09 5.86
C GLY A 32 -22.69 1.07 6.86
N SER A 33 -21.77 2.01 6.61
CA SER A 33 -21.44 3.14 7.52
C SER A 33 -21.74 4.50 6.90
N GLY A 34 -22.75 4.59 6.06
CA GLY A 34 -23.16 5.87 5.47
C GLY A 34 -22.18 6.45 4.45
N GLY A 35 -21.37 5.61 3.81
CA GLY A 35 -20.42 6.00 2.77
C GLY A 35 -19.02 6.36 3.25
N VAL A 36 -18.79 6.40 4.57
CA VAL A 36 -17.49 6.69 5.19
C VAL A 36 -16.94 5.42 5.84
N TYR A 37 -15.68 5.08 5.52
CA TYR A 37 -15.03 3.95 6.19
C TYR A 37 -14.76 4.26 7.66
N GLN A 38 -15.07 3.32 8.54
CA GLN A 38 -14.77 3.41 9.96
C GLN A 38 -13.56 2.52 10.27
N PRO A 39 -12.45 3.06 10.80
CA PRO A 39 -11.27 2.29 11.13
C PRO A 39 -11.56 1.15 12.10
N LYS A 40 -10.91 0.01 11.90
CA LYS A 40 -11.13 -1.23 12.67
C LYS A 40 -9.92 -1.65 13.50
N ALA A 41 -8.73 -1.39 13.00
CA ALA A 41 -7.47 -1.71 13.68
C ALA A 41 -6.83 -0.46 14.30
N LEU A 42 -6.99 0.68 13.65
CA LEU A 42 -6.37 1.94 14.02
C LEU A 42 -7.38 2.86 14.72
N THR A 43 -6.90 3.72 15.59
CA THR A 43 -7.70 4.85 16.10
C THR A 43 -7.98 5.84 14.96
N ALA A 44 -8.98 6.70 15.11
CA ALA A 44 -9.31 7.73 14.11
C ALA A 44 -8.11 8.62 13.75
N ARG A 45 -7.29 8.96 14.75
CA ARG A 45 -6.07 9.78 14.55
C ARG A 45 -5.01 9.02 13.77
N GLU A 46 -4.71 7.78 14.14
CA GLU A 46 -3.76 6.93 13.41
C GLU A 46 -4.20 6.69 11.98
N PHE A 47 -5.50 6.49 11.77
CA PHE A 47 -6.07 6.33 10.44
C PHE A 47 -5.87 7.58 9.58
N SER A 48 -6.12 8.78 10.13
CA SER A 48 -5.84 10.03 9.42
C SER A 48 -4.35 10.22 9.11
N SER A 49 -3.46 9.79 10.02
CA SER A 49 -2.01 9.78 9.75
C SER A 49 -1.66 8.81 8.63
N LEU A 50 -2.31 7.64 8.57
CA LEU A 50 -2.14 6.67 7.50
C LEU A 50 -2.65 7.20 6.17
N GLU A 51 -3.80 7.86 6.13
CA GLU A 51 -4.33 8.51 4.92
C GLU A 51 -3.33 9.53 4.36
N MET A 52 -2.81 10.41 5.22
CA MET A 52 -1.79 11.38 4.85
C MET A 52 -0.51 10.70 4.33
N LEU A 53 -0.05 9.65 5.00
CA LEU A 53 1.14 8.91 4.58
C LEU A 53 0.92 8.22 3.22
N CYS A 54 -0.21 7.58 3.01
CA CYS A 54 -0.55 6.95 1.74
C CYS A 54 -0.55 7.96 0.59
N GLU A 55 -1.13 9.15 0.80
CA GLU A 55 -1.20 10.21 -0.19
C GLU A 55 0.18 10.79 -0.51
N LEU A 56 1.10 10.85 0.47
CA LEU A 56 2.49 11.27 0.26
C LEU A 56 3.32 10.21 -0.48
N ILE A 57 2.99 8.93 -0.34
CA ILE A 57 3.66 7.82 -1.03
C ILE A 57 3.17 7.69 -2.48
N VAL A 58 1.85 7.71 -2.67
CA VAL A 58 1.19 7.63 -3.98
C VAL A 58 0.15 8.73 -4.05
N PRO A 59 0.42 9.84 -4.77
CA PRO A 59 -0.58 10.88 -4.97
C PRO A 59 -1.86 10.31 -5.60
N GLY A 60 -3.00 10.55 -4.95
CA GLY A 60 -4.27 9.96 -5.36
C GLY A 60 -4.62 8.64 -4.65
N ALA A 61 -3.81 8.17 -3.70
CA ALA A 61 -4.06 6.94 -2.94
C ALA A 61 -5.44 6.93 -2.25
N ALA A 62 -5.98 8.08 -1.88
CA ALA A 62 -7.32 8.23 -1.33
C ALA A 62 -8.41 7.76 -2.30
N LYS A 63 -8.25 7.94 -3.63
CA LYS A 63 -9.19 7.45 -4.64
C LYS A 63 -9.27 5.92 -4.65
N GLY A 64 -8.14 5.26 -4.42
CA GLY A 64 -8.03 3.81 -4.30
C GLY A 64 -8.36 3.26 -2.91
N GLN A 65 -8.74 4.12 -1.94
CA GLN A 65 -9.03 3.73 -0.55
C GLN A 65 -7.87 2.99 0.12
N ALA A 66 -6.62 3.39 -0.15
CA ALA A 66 -5.43 2.67 0.29
C ALA A 66 -5.35 2.53 1.82
N ALA A 67 -5.65 3.58 2.58
CA ALA A 67 -5.65 3.52 4.04
C ALA A 67 -6.71 2.56 4.59
N ALA A 68 -7.92 2.57 4.02
CA ALA A 68 -8.99 1.64 4.42
C ALA A 68 -8.64 0.18 4.09
N PHE A 69 -8.00 -0.06 2.94
CA PHE A 69 -7.48 -1.37 2.56
C PHE A 69 -6.47 -1.90 3.60
N ILE A 70 -5.51 -1.06 3.99
CA ILE A 70 -4.47 -1.41 4.95
C ILE A 70 -5.06 -1.63 6.35
N ASP A 71 -5.94 -0.76 6.81
CA ASP A 71 -6.58 -0.88 8.13
C ASP A 71 -7.44 -2.15 8.22
N LEU A 72 -8.21 -2.46 7.17
CA LEU A 72 -9.02 -3.67 7.13
C LEU A 72 -8.16 -4.94 7.20
N LEU A 73 -7.04 -5.00 6.47
CA LEU A 73 -6.08 -6.11 6.57
C LEU A 73 -5.45 -6.16 7.97
N SER A 74 -5.10 -5.02 8.53
CA SER A 74 -4.54 -4.93 9.89
C SER A 74 -5.53 -5.44 10.94
N SER A 75 -6.84 -5.22 10.75
CA SER A 75 -7.87 -5.74 11.67
C SER A 75 -7.94 -7.27 11.71
N GLN A 76 -7.44 -7.93 10.67
CA GLN A 76 -7.42 -9.39 10.54
C GLN A 76 -6.04 -10.01 10.83
N ASN A 77 -5.01 -9.17 11.00
CA ASN A 77 -3.63 -9.61 11.21
C ASN A 77 -2.96 -8.77 12.31
N ARG A 78 -2.74 -9.38 13.48
CA ARG A 78 -2.17 -8.70 14.64
C ARG A 78 -0.74 -8.20 14.42
N GLU A 79 0.08 -8.90 13.63
CA GLU A 79 1.44 -8.45 13.32
C GLU A 79 1.40 -7.21 12.43
N LEU A 80 0.54 -7.21 11.42
CA LEU A 80 0.34 -6.06 10.56
C LEU A 80 -0.19 -4.86 11.36
N ALA A 81 -1.17 -5.07 12.23
CA ALA A 81 -1.66 -4.02 13.15
C ALA A 81 -0.52 -3.43 13.99
N ALA A 82 0.32 -4.27 14.58
CA ALA A 82 1.47 -3.82 15.38
C ALA A 82 2.50 -3.02 14.56
N ILE A 83 2.74 -3.42 13.30
CA ILE A 83 3.62 -2.68 12.39
C ILE A 83 3.08 -1.28 12.14
N TYR A 84 1.76 -1.15 11.88
CA TYR A 84 1.16 0.15 11.57
C TYR A 84 1.01 1.03 12.80
N THR A 85 0.50 0.51 13.92
CA THR A 85 0.39 1.30 15.16
C THR A 85 1.77 1.75 15.66
N GLY A 86 2.75 0.84 15.69
CA GLY A 86 4.12 1.18 16.11
C GLY A 86 4.82 2.13 15.14
N GLY A 87 4.61 1.96 13.84
CA GLY A 87 5.20 2.81 12.82
C GLY A 87 4.62 4.23 12.80
N LEU A 88 3.32 4.36 12.94
CA LEU A 88 2.64 5.67 13.03
C LEU A 88 3.02 6.40 14.33
N ALA A 89 3.12 5.68 15.45
CA ALA A 89 3.60 6.24 16.70
C ALA A 89 5.06 6.73 16.57
N TRP A 90 5.93 5.97 15.88
CA TRP A 90 7.31 6.40 15.60
C TRP A 90 7.37 7.66 14.74
N LEU A 91 6.49 7.81 13.74
CA LEU A 91 6.41 9.04 12.93
C LEU A 91 6.02 10.24 13.80
N ASP A 92 4.99 10.10 14.64
CA ASP A 92 4.55 11.17 15.55
C ASP A 92 5.67 11.56 16.51
N ASP A 93 6.28 10.60 17.22
CA ASP A 93 7.38 10.84 18.16
C ASP A 93 8.57 11.53 17.50
N THR A 94 8.99 11.05 16.33
CA THR A 94 10.10 11.64 15.58
C THR A 94 9.78 13.08 15.14
N MET A 95 8.57 13.34 14.70
CA MET A 95 8.14 14.68 14.30
C MET A 95 8.01 15.62 15.50
N GLU A 96 7.50 15.16 16.63
CA GLU A 96 7.46 15.96 17.87
C GLU A 96 8.85 16.37 18.34
N HIS A 97 9.83 15.47 18.26
CA HIS A 97 11.22 15.78 18.60
C HIS A 97 11.84 16.80 17.64
N ARG A 98 11.60 16.68 16.33
CA ARG A 98 12.25 17.50 15.29
C ARG A 98 11.54 18.80 14.99
N ALA A 99 10.20 18.77 14.91
CA ALA A 99 9.37 19.87 14.44
C ALA A 99 8.39 20.41 15.50
N LYS A 100 8.40 19.84 16.71
CA LYS A 100 7.47 20.20 17.80
C LYS A 100 5.98 20.06 17.40
N ALA A 101 5.70 19.12 16.52
CA ALA A 101 4.37 18.85 16.01
C ALA A 101 4.24 17.36 15.66
N THR A 102 3.03 16.81 15.75
CA THR A 102 2.74 15.45 15.29
C THR A 102 2.87 15.35 13.78
N PHE A 103 2.94 14.14 13.22
CA PHE A 103 3.05 13.93 11.77
C PHE A 103 1.92 14.63 11.00
N LEU A 104 0.68 14.58 11.49
CA LEU A 104 -0.46 15.27 10.88
C LEU A 104 -0.34 16.81 10.95
N ALA A 105 0.11 17.33 12.09
CA ALA A 105 0.17 18.77 12.35
C ALA A 105 1.44 19.43 11.78
N ALA A 106 2.45 18.66 11.44
CA ALA A 106 3.72 19.16 10.92
C ALA A 106 3.57 19.84 9.55
N ARG A 107 4.47 20.74 9.25
CA ARG A 107 4.50 21.40 7.93
C ARG A 107 4.79 20.36 6.82
N PRO A 108 4.25 20.55 5.61
CA PRO A 108 4.51 19.64 4.50
C PRO A 108 6.00 19.40 4.22
N ALA A 109 6.84 20.44 4.32
CA ALA A 109 8.28 20.34 4.11
C ALA A 109 8.96 19.45 5.18
N ASP A 110 8.53 19.53 6.43
CA ASP A 110 9.11 18.73 7.52
C ASP A 110 8.73 17.24 7.35
N ARG A 111 7.49 16.95 6.95
CA ARG A 111 7.05 15.59 6.60
C ARG A 111 7.88 15.01 5.44
N ALA A 112 8.00 15.79 4.35
CA ALA A 112 8.79 15.36 3.19
C ALA A 112 10.23 15.06 3.58
N ALA A 113 10.88 15.97 4.33
CA ALA A 113 12.26 15.79 4.80
C ALA A 113 12.44 14.53 5.67
N LEU A 114 11.48 14.20 6.53
CA LEU A 114 11.52 12.95 7.29
C LEU A 114 11.36 11.73 6.39
N LEU A 115 10.37 11.75 5.49
CA LEU A 115 10.11 10.63 4.58
C LEU A 115 11.30 10.37 3.65
N ASP A 116 11.95 11.41 3.13
CA ASP A 116 13.16 11.27 2.31
C ASP A 116 14.30 10.57 3.06
N GLN A 117 14.43 10.80 4.36
CA GLN A 117 15.43 10.11 5.18
C GLN A 117 15.13 8.63 5.35
N ILE A 118 13.88 8.26 5.55
CA ILE A 118 13.47 6.86 5.79
C ILE A 118 13.12 6.08 4.52
N ALA A 119 13.09 6.74 3.36
CA ALA A 119 12.76 6.10 2.08
C ALA A 119 13.82 5.09 1.60
N TYR A 120 15.05 5.17 2.09
CA TYR A 120 16.19 4.41 1.58
C TYR A 120 16.94 3.67 2.69
N ARG A 121 17.18 2.38 2.51
CA ARG A 121 17.98 1.54 3.45
C ARG A 121 19.40 2.06 3.68
N ARG A 122 20.00 2.70 2.69
CA ARG A 122 21.33 3.29 2.80
C ARG A 122 21.45 4.38 3.88
N ASN A 123 20.32 4.98 4.27
CA ASN A 123 20.25 5.98 5.31
C ASN A 123 20.11 5.37 6.73
N SER A 124 20.22 4.04 6.86
CA SER A 124 19.98 3.35 8.11
C SER A 124 20.98 3.77 9.18
N THR A 125 20.45 4.35 10.25
CA THR A 125 21.13 4.61 11.52
C THR A 125 20.32 3.95 12.63
N ARG A 126 20.86 3.92 13.85
CA ARG A 126 20.16 3.39 15.01
C ARG A 126 18.78 4.05 15.18
N ASP A 127 18.70 5.36 14.99
CA ASP A 127 17.48 6.15 15.21
C ASP A 127 16.47 6.03 14.05
N LEU A 128 16.95 5.82 12.83
CA LEU A 128 16.10 5.73 11.62
C LEU A 128 15.68 4.30 11.27
N ALA A 129 16.35 3.28 11.79
CA ALA A 129 16.12 1.90 11.37
C ALA A 129 14.68 1.42 11.55
N ALA A 130 13.99 1.84 12.61
CA ALA A 130 12.59 1.51 12.82
C ALA A 130 11.68 2.18 11.79
N GLY A 131 11.90 3.47 11.54
CA GLY A 131 11.16 4.23 10.52
C GLY A 131 11.37 3.71 9.11
N ILE A 132 12.60 3.32 8.76
CA ILE A 132 12.90 2.72 7.44
C ILE A 132 12.13 1.41 7.24
N ARG A 133 12.14 0.51 8.24
CA ARG A 133 11.37 -0.74 8.16
C ARG A 133 9.87 -0.49 8.04
N PHE A 134 9.34 0.45 8.81
CA PHE A 134 7.94 0.84 8.71
C PHE A 134 7.61 1.42 7.33
N PHE A 135 8.44 2.36 6.82
CA PHE A 135 8.20 2.98 5.53
C PHE A 135 8.23 1.99 4.37
N GLU A 136 9.07 0.96 4.43
CA GLU A 136 9.07 -0.12 3.45
C GLU A 136 7.72 -0.86 3.41
N TRP A 137 7.14 -1.16 4.57
CA TRP A 137 5.80 -1.74 4.67
C TRP A 137 4.74 -0.78 4.15
N ALA A 138 4.75 0.47 4.61
CA ALA A 138 3.79 1.48 4.21
C ALA A 138 3.80 1.70 2.70
N ARG A 139 4.99 1.87 2.11
CA ARG A 139 5.14 2.04 0.66
C ARG A 139 4.62 0.85 -0.12
N ARG A 140 5.05 -0.36 0.25
CA ARG A 140 4.64 -1.59 -0.43
C ARG A 140 3.11 -1.75 -0.39
N MET A 141 2.52 -1.62 0.78
CA MET A 141 1.08 -1.81 0.94
C MET A 141 0.26 -0.70 0.28
N THR A 142 0.74 0.55 0.30
CA THR A 142 0.06 1.66 -0.39
C THR A 142 0.05 1.47 -1.90
N VAL A 143 1.19 1.09 -2.48
CA VAL A 143 1.32 0.78 -3.92
C VAL A 143 0.40 -0.38 -4.29
N ASP A 144 0.42 -1.46 -3.49
CA ASP A 144 -0.40 -2.65 -3.70
C ASP A 144 -1.90 -2.30 -3.65
N ALA A 145 -2.32 -1.58 -2.60
CA ALA A 145 -3.70 -1.14 -2.42
C ALA A 145 -4.17 -0.22 -3.56
N TYR A 146 -3.34 0.75 -3.97
CA TYR A 146 -3.74 1.70 -5.00
C TYR A 146 -3.82 1.05 -6.38
N TYR A 147 -2.76 0.39 -6.85
CA TYR A 147 -2.70 -0.15 -8.21
C TYR A 147 -3.51 -1.46 -8.41
N THR A 148 -4.08 -2.01 -7.35
CA THR A 148 -5.10 -3.07 -7.44
C THR A 148 -6.54 -2.53 -7.33
N SER A 149 -6.72 -1.24 -7.04
CA SER A 149 -8.01 -0.56 -7.04
C SER A 149 -8.48 -0.23 -8.46
N ALA A 150 -9.78 0.06 -8.61
CA ALA A 150 -10.33 0.52 -9.90
C ALA A 150 -9.63 1.80 -10.39
N ALA A 151 -9.37 2.77 -9.50
CA ALA A 151 -8.71 4.02 -9.84
C ALA A 151 -7.26 3.81 -10.32
N GLY A 152 -6.49 2.96 -9.64
CA GLY A 152 -5.11 2.69 -10.03
C GLY A 152 -5.01 1.85 -11.31
N VAL A 153 -5.93 0.91 -11.52
CA VAL A 153 -6.02 0.13 -12.77
C VAL A 153 -6.36 1.04 -13.96
N GLU A 154 -7.27 1.99 -13.76
CA GLU A 154 -7.62 2.99 -14.78
C GLU A 154 -6.43 3.91 -15.11
N GLU A 155 -5.73 4.40 -14.10
CA GLU A 155 -4.52 5.24 -14.28
C GLU A 155 -3.42 4.52 -15.06
N LEU A 156 -3.23 3.21 -14.82
CA LEU A 156 -2.28 2.40 -15.58
C LEU A 156 -2.71 2.13 -17.03
N GLY A 157 -3.96 2.43 -17.39
CA GLY A 157 -4.52 2.05 -18.69
C GLY A 157 -4.56 0.52 -18.89
N TYR A 158 -4.60 -0.25 -17.79
CA TYR A 158 -4.59 -1.71 -17.86
C TYR A 158 -5.94 -2.26 -18.31
N LEU A 159 -5.98 -2.74 -19.54
CA LEU A 159 -7.19 -3.30 -20.17
C LEU A 159 -7.37 -4.82 -19.93
N GLY A 160 -6.54 -5.40 -19.07
CA GLY A 160 -6.51 -6.84 -18.85
C GLY A 160 -5.71 -7.60 -19.92
N ASN A 161 -5.50 -8.89 -19.69
CA ASN A 161 -4.86 -9.75 -20.67
C ASN A 161 -5.85 -10.07 -21.79
N LYS A 162 -5.47 -9.78 -23.04
CA LYS A 162 -6.21 -10.23 -24.22
C LYS A 162 -5.66 -11.56 -24.68
N GLY A 163 -6.54 -12.51 -25.01
CA GLY A 163 -6.13 -13.74 -25.67
C GLY A 163 -5.46 -13.40 -27.01
N MET A 164 -4.26 -13.91 -27.22
CA MET A 164 -3.53 -13.76 -28.47
C MET A 164 -3.37 -15.14 -29.12
N THR A 165 -3.56 -15.22 -30.42
CA THR A 165 -3.35 -16.44 -31.18
C THR A 165 -1.86 -16.73 -31.40
N GLU A 166 -1.01 -15.70 -31.28
CA GLU A 166 0.44 -15.79 -31.43
C GLU A 166 1.10 -14.86 -30.41
N PHE A 167 2.14 -15.34 -29.72
CA PHE A 167 2.95 -14.51 -28.83
C PHE A 167 3.91 -13.65 -29.68
N LYS A 168 3.73 -12.33 -29.60
CA LYS A 168 4.59 -11.35 -30.26
C LYS A 168 5.19 -10.39 -29.26
N VAL A 169 6.51 -10.31 -29.23
CA VAL A 169 7.22 -9.29 -28.47
C VAL A 169 7.50 -8.12 -29.41
N PRO A 170 7.06 -6.89 -29.08
CA PRO A 170 7.40 -5.72 -29.88
C PRO A 170 8.91 -5.55 -29.99
N GLN A 171 9.42 -5.20 -31.18
CA GLN A 171 10.85 -5.01 -31.40
C GLN A 171 11.45 -4.00 -30.43
N THR A 172 10.74 -2.92 -30.12
CA THR A 172 11.15 -1.90 -29.14
C THR A 172 11.40 -2.47 -27.73
N ALA A 173 10.64 -3.50 -27.31
CA ALA A 173 10.85 -4.16 -26.02
C ALA A 173 12.10 -5.05 -26.06
N ILE A 174 12.36 -5.71 -27.20
CA ILE A 174 13.57 -6.50 -27.42
C ILE A 174 14.80 -5.59 -27.40
N ASP A 175 14.77 -4.49 -28.15
CA ASP A 175 15.85 -3.52 -28.22
C ASP A 175 16.15 -2.90 -26.85
N TYR A 176 15.09 -2.57 -26.10
CA TYR A 176 15.22 -2.07 -24.72
C TYR A 176 15.89 -3.09 -23.79
N ALA A 177 15.50 -4.35 -23.88
CA ALA A 177 16.10 -5.42 -23.08
C ALA A 177 17.58 -5.65 -23.46
N LEU A 178 17.89 -5.68 -24.76
CA LEU A 178 19.25 -5.88 -25.26
C LEU A 178 20.21 -4.72 -24.92
N THR A 179 19.72 -3.49 -24.88
CA THR A 179 20.56 -2.34 -24.49
C THR A 179 20.94 -2.33 -23.00
N ARG A 180 20.20 -3.08 -22.17
CA ARG A 180 20.40 -3.15 -20.71
C ARG A 180 20.93 -4.50 -20.23
N SER A 181 20.97 -5.50 -21.08
CA SER A 181 21.54 -6.79 -20.75
C SER A 181 23.02 -6.83 -21.17
N ASP A 182 23.87 -7.42 -20.33
CA ASP A 182 25.27 -7.71 -20.67
C ASP A 182 25.41 -8.88 -21.67
N LEU A 183 24.29 -9.32 -22.24
CA LEU A 183 24.23 -10.35 -23.27
C LEU A 183 24.46 -9.70 -24.67
N ARG A 184 25.69 -9.34 -24.94
CA ARG A 184 26.20 -9.04 -26.30
C ARG A 184 27.11 -10.14 -26.78
#